data_48504ac2f07f6f888564ec9206ca74b0
#
_entry.id   48504ac2f07f6f888564ec9206ca74b0
#
_cell.length_a   1.000
_cell.length_b   1.000
_cell.length_c   1.000
_cell.angle_alpha   90.00
_cell.angle_beta   90.00
_cell.angle_gamma   90.00
#
_symmetry.space_group_name_H-M   'P 1'
#
loop_
_entity.id
_entity.type
_entity.pdbx_description
1 polymer ?
#
loop_
_entity_poly.entity_id
_entity_poly.type
_entity_poly.pdbx_seq_one_letter_code
_entity_poly.pdbx_strand_id
1 'polypeptide(L)'
;MQNNAQIAAAKGERKLRDAEATRRKLVDAALLAFSTQGYDGSSTRNIETQAGTKRGLINYHFGSKKALWKAAAEHLMSISERDLGAALANMNKLD
;
A
#
# COMPACT_ATOMS: atom_id res chain seq x y z
N MET A 1 -32.48 19.61 -1.37
CA MET A 1 -31.36 20.50 -0.95
C MET A 1 -30.34 19.73 -0.16
N GLN A 2 -29.09 19.72 -0.62
CA GLN A 2 -28.00 19.08 0.12
C GLN A 2 -27.63 19.98 1.30
N ASN A 3 -27.51 19.38 2.48
CA ASN A 3 -27.05 20.12 3.65
C ASN A 3 -25.54 20.01 3.81
N ASN A 4 -24.94 20.89 4.63
CA ASN A 4 -23.50 20.97 4.84
C ASN A 4 -22.94 19.68 5.44
N ALA A 5 -23.71 18.96 6.23
CA ALA A 5 -23.27 17.70 6.85
C ALA A 5 -23.02 16.61 5.80
N GLN A 6 -23.88 16.50 4.79
CA GLN A 6 -23.71 15.53 3.70
C GLN A 6 -22.48 15.85 2.85
N ILE A 7 -22.24 17.14 2.58
CA ILE A 7 -21.06 17.59 1.83
C ILE A 7 -19.79 17.29 2.61
N ALA A 8 -19.78 17.55 3.92
CA ALA A 8 -18.64 17.28 4.78
C ALA A 8 -18.34 15.78 4.87
N ALA A 9 -19.37 14.93 4.97
CA ALA A 9 -19.21 13.48 4.99
C ALA A 9 -18.61 12.97 3.67
N ALA A 10 -19.09 13.48 2.52
CA ALA A 10 -18.55 13.08 1.22
C ALA A 10 -17.08 13.49 1.06
N LYS A 11 -16.70 14.68 1.55
CA LYS A 11 -15.31 15.14 1.54
C LYS A 11 -14.44 14.29 2.45
N GLY A 12 -14.95 13.89 3.61
CA GLY A 12 -14.23 13.01 4.54
C GLY A 12 -13.97 11.65 3.95
N GLU A 13 -14.96 11.06 3.28
CA GLU A 13 -14.81 9.78 2.59
C GLU A 13 -13.79 9.85 1.46
N ARG A 14 -13.76 10.95 0.71
CA ARG A 14 -12.79 11.16 -0.35
C ARG A 14 -11.37 11.23 0.21
N LYS A 15 -11.17 11.97 1.31
CA LYS A 15 -9.86 12.05 1.96
C LYS A 15 -9.37 10.69 2.44
N LEU A 16 -10.27 9.88 3.00
CA LEU A 16 -9.93 8.54 3.45
C LEU A 16 -9.50 7.65 2.28
N ARG A 17 -10.24 7.70 1.17
CA ARG A 17 -9.89 6.92 -0.02
C ARG A 17 -8.56 7.36 -0.62
N ASP A 18 -8.29 8.68 -0.65
CA ASP A 18 -7.03 9.21 -1.15
C ASP A 18 -5.87 8.79 -0.26
N ALA A 19 -6.05 8.81 1.06
CA ALA A 19 -5.06 8.35 2.02
C ALA A 19 -4.76 6.86 1.86
N GLU A 20 -5.79 6.04 1.71
CA GLU A 20 -5.64 4.61 1.49
C GLU A 20 -4.93 4.31 0.17
N ALA A 21 -5.28 5.05 -0.90
CA ALA A 21 -4.63 4.89 -2.20
C ALA A 21 -3.15 5.26 -2.12
N THR A 22 -2.81 6.34 -1.43
CA THR A 22 -1.42 6.76 -1.22
C THR A 22 -0.66 5.72 -0.40
N ARG A 23 -1.26 5.24 0.68
CA ARG A 23 -0.68 4.21 1.52
C ARG A 23 -0.36 2.94 0.70
N ARG A 24 -1.27 2.54 -0.16
CA ARG A 24 -1.09 1.37 -1.02
C ARG A 24 0.04 1.56 -2.03
N LYS A 25 0.14 2.74 -2.64
CA LYS A 25 1.25 3.07 -3.54
C LYS A 25 2.59 2.96 -2.84
N LEU A 26 2.66 3.43 -1.60
CA LEU A 26 3.88 3.36 -0.80
C LEU A 26 4.23 1.91 -0.45
N VAL A 27 3.25 1.11 -0.07
CA VAL A 27 3.47 -0.30 0.24
C VAL A 27 3.93 -1.07 -1.00
N ASP A 28 3.31 -0.85 -2.15
CA ASP A 28 3.69 -1.52 -3.39
C ASP A 28 5.12 -1.15 -3.80
N ALA A 29 5.47 0.13 -3.75
CA ALA A 29 6.82 0.60 -4.07
C ALA A 29 7.84 0.08 -3.06
N ALA A 30 7.47 0.03 -1.78
CA ALA A 30 8.33 -0.51 -0.72
C ALA A 30 8.59 -2.00 -0.94
N LEU A 31 7.56 -2.76 -1.28
CA LEU A 31 7.70 -4.18 -1.52
C LEU A 31 8.69 -4.44 -2.65
N LEU A 32 8.58 -3.70 -3.74
CA LEU A 32 9.51 -3.81 -4.86
C LEU A 32 10.94 -3.43 -4.44
N ALA A 33 11.11 -2.30 -3.75
CA ALA A 33 12.41 -1.83 -3.32
C ALA A 33 13.08 -2.80 -2.35
N PHE A 34 12.36 -3.26 -1.34
CA PHE A 34 12.89 -4.17 -0.33
C PHE A 34 13.23 -5.54 -0.92
N SER A 35 12.44 -6.01 -1.89
CA SER A 35 12.69 -7.31 -2.52
C SER A 35 13.87 -7.29 -3.49
N THR A 36 14.17 -6.14 -4.11
CA THR A 36 15.26 -6.02 -5.08
C THR A 36 16.56 -5.49 -4.48
N GLN A 37 16.48 -4.60 -3.49
CA GLN A 37 17.63 -3.91 -2.92
C GLN A 37 17.88 -4.24 -1.44
N GLY A 38 16.96 -4.95 -0.81
CA GLY A 38 17.02 -5.25 0.62
C GLY A 38 16.59 -4.06 1.47
N TYR A 39 16.45 -4.31 2.78
CA TYR A 39 16.02 -3.28 3.73
C TYR A 39 17.03 -2.12 3.80
N ASP A 40 18.31 -2.45 4.01
CA ASP A 40 19.36 -1.43 4.17
C ASP A 40 19.64 -0.69 2.86
N GLY A 41 19.47 -1.36 1.73
CA GLY A 41 19.71 -0.77 0.42
C GLY A 41 18.58 0.10 -0.10
N SER A 42 17.45 0.14 0.59
CA SER A 42 16.27 0.90 0.17
C SER A 42 16.14 2.18 1.01
N SER A 43 16.00 3.33 0.34
CA SER A 43 15.77 4.59 1.04
C SER A 43 14.30 4.96 0.98
N THR A 44 13.78 5.56 2.07
CA THR A 44 12.40 6.04 2.11
C THR A 44 12.13 7.07 1.04
N ARG A 45 13.12 7.93 0.76
CA ARG A 45 13.02 8.95 -0.27
C ARG A 45 12.85 8.34 -1.66
N ASN A 46 13.62 7.31 -1.98
CA ASN A 46 13.51 6.62 -3.27
C ASN A 46 12.17 5.90 -3.39
N ILE A 47 11.70 5.30 -2.30
CA ILE A 47 10.39 4.63 -2.28
C ILE A 47 9.29 5.66 -2.55
N GLU A 48 9.34 6.82 -1.93
CA GLU A 48 8.36 7.89 -2.16
C GLU A 48 8.39 8.36 -3.62
N THR A 49 9.59 8.55 -4.17
CA THR A 49 9.75 8.94 -5.57
C THR A 49 9.18 7.88 -6.52
N GLN A 50 9.49 6.62 -6.28
CA GLN A 50 8.99 5.50 -7.08
C GLN A 50 7.47 5.38 -6.99
N ALA A 51 6.91 5.63 -5.83
CA ALA A 51 5.47 5.61 -5.62
C ALA A 51 4.76 6.82 -6.24
N GLY A 52 5.51 7.84 -6.66
CA GLY A 52 4.93 9.05 -7.19
C GLY A 52 4.25 9.90 -6.12
N THR A 53 4.71 9.80 -4.88
CA THR A 53 4.13 10.52 -3.75
C THR A 53 5.02 11.68 -3.31
N LYS A 54 4.45 12.56 -2.50
CA LYS A 54 5.19 13.66 -1.89
C LYS A 54 6.15 13.14 -0.82
N ARG A 55 7.20 13.92 -0.60
CA ARG A 55 8.21 13.68 0.41
C ARG A 55 7.59 13.71 1.82
N GLY A 56 7.99 12.77 2.65
CA GLY A 56 7.53 12.72 4.04
C GLY A 56 6.28 11.90 4.28
N LEU A 57 5.64 11.38 3.23
CA LEU A 57 4.41 10.61 3.38
C LEU A 57 4.63 9.25 4.02
N ILE A 58 5.83 8.67 3.92
CA ILE A 58 6.15 7.43 4.63
C ILE A 58 6.08 7.69 6.14
N ASN A 59 6.71 8.76 6.62
CA ASN A 59 6.62 9.11 8.03
C ASN A 59 5.20 9.44 8.46
N TYR A 60 4.44 10.11 7.60
CA TYR A 60 3.07 10.47 7.89
C TYR A 60 2.18 9.23 8.05
N HIS A 61 2.27 8.28 7.12
CA HIS A 61 1.38 7.10 7.11
C HIS A 61 1.87 5.95 7.97
N PHE A 62 3.18 5.77 8.10
CA PHE A 62 3.76 4.59 8.76
C PHE A 62 4.59 4.92 10.00
N GLY A 63 5.11 6.14 10.07
CA GLY A 63 5.93 6.59 11.19
C GLY A 63 7.41 6.26 11.07
N SER A 64 7.77 5.17 10.41
CA SER A 64 9.16 4.76 10.25
C SER A 64 9.34 3.85 9.06
N LYS A 65 10.58 3.69 8.61
CA LYS A 65 10.96 2.73 7.56
C LYS A 65 10.66 1.30 7.99
N LYS A 66 10.91 0.99 9.27
CA LYS A 66 10.66 -0.34 9.83
C LYS A 66 9.17 -0.69 9.79
N ALA A 67 8.30 0.26 10.14
CA ALA A 67 6.85 0.07 10.09
C ALA A 67 6.39 -0.12 8.64
N LEU A 68 6.96 0.60 7.70
CA LEU A 68 6.70 0.41 6.27
C LEU A 68 7.12 -0.99 5.80
N TRP A 69 8.30 -1.45 6.22
CA TRP A 69 8.78 -2.80 5.90
C TRP A 69 7.80 -3.86 6.42
N LYS A 70 7.34 -3.68 7.65
CA LYS A 70 6.38 -4.59 8.27
C LYS A 70 5.07 -4.64 7.49
N ALA A 71 4.57 -3.47 7.09
CA ALA A 71 3.34 -3.37 6.27
C ALA A 71 3.53 -4.03 4.90
N ALA A 72 4.69 -3.86 4.28
CA ALA A 72 5.01 -4.49 3.01
C ALA A 72 5.07 -6.01 3.14
N ALA A 73 5.67 -6.51 4.21
CA ALA A 73 5.75 -7.95 4.48
C ALA A 73 4.36 -8.56 4.69
N GLU A 74 3.51 -7.89 5.46
CA GLU A 74 2.12 -8.32 5.67
C GLU A 74 1.33 -8.34 4.36
N HIS A 75 1.53 -7.33 3.53
CA HIS A 75 0.88 -7.25 2.22
C HIS A 75 1.33 -8.40 1.30
N LEU A 76 2.61 -8.70 1.28
CA LEU A 76 3.16 -9.81 0.50
C LEU A 76 2.55 -11.15 0.93
N MET A 77 2.46 -11.39 2.23
CA MET A 77 1.85 -12.60 2.75
C MET A 77 0.38 -12.71 2.33
N SER A 78 -0.35 -11.61 2.36
CA SER A 78 -1.76 -11.55 1.95
C SER A 78 -1.91 -11.89 0.46
N ILE A 79 -1.05 -11.34 -0.40
CA ILE A 79 -1.06 -11.63 -1.84
C ILE A 79 -0.75 -13.11 -2.09
N SER A 80 0.25 -13.66 -1.40
CA SER A 80 0.65 -15.06 -1.56
C SER A 80 -0.49 -16.02 -1.24
N GLU A 81 -1.24 -15.74 -0.19
CA GLU A 81 -2.40 -16.55 0.18
C GLU A 81 -3.48 -16.51 -0.90
N ARG A 82 -3.76 -15.33 -1.44
CA ARG A 82 -4.75 -15.16 -2.51
C ARG A 82 -4.32 -15.86 -3.80
N ASP A 83 -3.04 -15.68 -4.17
CA ASP A 83 -2.48 -16.26 -5.37
C ASP A 83 -2.48 -17.79 -5.30
N LEU A 84 -2.14 -18.32 -4.13
CA LEU A 84 -2.19 -19.76 -3.90
C LEU A 84 -3.61 -20.28 -4.00
N GLY A 85 -4.57 -19.60 -3.38
CA GLY A 85 -5.98 -19.96 -3.45
C GLY A 85 -6.51 -19.93 -4.88
N ALA A 86 -6.17 -18.87 -5.64
CA ALA A 86 -6.56 -18.75 -7.04
C ALA A 86 -5.94 -19.84 -7.91
N ALA A 87 -4.67 -20.16 -7.68
CA ALA A 87 -3.96 -21.22 -8.41
C ALA A 87 -4.60 -22.58 -8.16
N LEU A 88 -4.93 -22.88 -6.89
CA LEU A 88 -5.59 -24.12 -6.53
C LEU A 88 -6.98 -24.24 -7.17
N ALA A 89 -7.73 -23.15 -7.17
CA ALA A 89 -9.05 -23.10 -7.80
C ALA A 89 -8.95 -23.34 -9.31
N ASN A 90 -7.95 -22.74 -9.97
CA ASN A 90 -7.72 -22.93 -11.40
C ASN A 90 -7.30 -24.37 -11.73
N MET A 91 -6.50 -24.99 -10.87
CA MET A 91 -6.11 -26.38 -11.05
C MET A 91 -7.32 -27.32 -11.03
N ASN A 92 -8.28 -27.04 -10.14
CA ASN A 92 -9.50 -27.81 -10.06
C ASN A 92 -10.38 -27.66 -11.30
N LYS A 93 -10.27 -26.55 -12.02
CA LYS A 93 -11.05 -26.29 -13.23
C LYS A 93 -10.44 -26.90 -14.49
N LEU A 94 -9.19 -27.33 -14.43
CA LEU A 94 -8.47 -27.82 -15.61
C LEU A 94 -8.67 -29.31 -15.91
N ASP A 95 -9.46 -29.97 -15.15
CA ASP A 95 -9.79 -31.40 -15.39
C ASP A 95 -10.70 -31.63 -16.58
#